data_84e35416c275754559eda20e8ec2790e
#
_entry.id   84e35416c275754559eda20e8ec2790e
#
_cell.length_a   1.000
_cell.length_b   1.000
_cell.length_c   1.000
_cell.angle_alpha   90.00
_cell.angle_beta   90.00
_cell.angle_gamma   90.00
#
_symmetry.space_group_name_H-M   'P 1'
#
loop_
_entity.id
_entity.type
_entity.pdbx_description
1 polymer ?
#
loop_
_entity_poly.entity_id
_entity_poly.type
_entity_poly.pdbx_seq_one_letter_code
_entity_poly.pdbx_strand_id
1 'polypeptide(L)'
;YLYIPGIKAYNLGDYIQTIATRSLIELIDKNAKFHFYNRDSFSLYNKKESICIMQGWFADDYNFLPNERIFPVYIGTHFTKKMQEYFDVLNVDFKDFEIGCRDLSTLDYFNKKGANAYFSRCLTLTLPKREVSAKQNSIFLVNLNHEMSSLLPDFIKKEAIEINQKAIKIKNRNLKNEWQECYKEAQDILEKYASEAKLVITTALHCAAPCIALGIPVILLQEDKVYEDRFSALKGILKPYTFNDLKDNRIDFEPKILDIEFLKEMMIKNLKLTLKKHMFTLNK
;
A
#
# COMPACT_ATOMS: atom_id res chain seq x y z
N TYR A 1 0.44 -17.70 1.40
CA TYR A 1 1.32 -16.54 1.14
C TYR A 1 0.74 -15.16 1.45
N LEU A 2 -0.55 -14.99 1.74
CA LEU A 2 -1.16 -13.67 1.88
C LEU A 2 -1.95 -13.51 3.16
N TYR A 3 -1.96 -12.30 3.66
CA TYR A 3 -2.85 -11.87 4.72
C TYR A 3 -3.93 -10.92 4.18
N ILE A 4 -4.98 -10.77 4.97
CA ILE A 4 -5.96 -9.70 4.84
C ILE A 4 -5.75 -8.68 5.96
N PRO A 5 -6.09 -7.40 5.74
CA PRO A 5 -6.19 -6.43 6.82
C PRO A 5 -7.09 -6.94 7.94
N GLY A 6 -6.88 -6.45 9.15
CA GLY A 6 -7.71 -6.83 10.30
C GLY A 6 -9.20 -6.68 10.01
N ILE A 7 -10.01 -7.52 10.63
CA ILE A 7 -11.48 -7.61 10.41
C ILE A 7 -12.20 -6.25 10.55
N LYS A 8 -11.60 -5.31 11.28
CA LYS A 8 -12.14 -3.95 11.46
C LYS A 8 -11.59 -2.93 10.45
N ALA A 9 -10.75 -3.35 9.50
CA ALA A 9 -10.15 -2.45 8.52
C ALA A 9 -11.15 -2.16 7.39
N TYR A 10 -11.71 -0.96 7.39
CA TYR A 10 -12.58 -0.46 6.32
C TYR A 10 -11.81 0.37 5.28
N ASN A 11 -10.51 0.49 5.41
CA ASN A 11 -9.66 1.19 4.45
C ASN A 11 -9.35 0.27 3.27
N LEU A 12 -9.96 0.53 2.12
CA LEU A 12 -9.72 -0.26 0.91
C LEU A 12 -8.26 -0.19 0.44
N GLY A 13 -7.51 0.85 0.83
CA GLY A 13 -6.08 0.96 0.56
C GLY A 13 -5.26 -0.20 1.14
N ASP A 14 -5.67 -0.77 2.27
CA ASP A 14 -5.01 -1.93 2.86
C ASP A 14 -5.28 -3.21 2.03
N TYR A 15 -6.48 -3.35 1.47
CA TYR A 15 -6.80 -4.44 0.53
C TYR A 15 -6.10 -4.26 -0.82
N ILE A 16 -5.92 -3.03 -1.30
CA ILE A 16 -5.11 -2.74 -2.50
C ILE A 16 -3.67 -3.22 -2.33
N GLN A 17 -3.09 -3.09 -1.13
CA GLN A 17 -1.77 -3.66 -0.84
C GLN A 17 -1.77 -5.19 -0.99
N THR A 18 -2.78 -5.86 -0.47
CA THR A 18 -2.93 -7.33 -0.60
C THR A 18 -3.09 -7.75 -2.06
N ILE A 19 -3.89 -7.01 -2.84
CA ILE A 19 -4.09 -7.26 -4.28
C ILE A 19 -2.76 -7.10 -5.04
N ALA A 20 -2.03 -6.02 -4.81
CA ALA A 20 -0.74 -5.78 -5.45
C ALA A 20 0.29 -6.86 -5.09
N THR A 21 0.33 -7.28 -3.82
CA THR A 21 1.21 -8.36 -3.36
C THR A 21 0.85 -9.69 -4.03
N ARG A 22 -0.43 -10.01 -4.15
CA ARG A 22 -0.89 -11.21 -4.83
C ARG A 22 -0.50 -11.20 -6.31
N SER A 23 -0.80 -10.12 -7.02
CA SER A 23 -0.45 -9.95 -8.44
C SER A 23 1.06 -10.14 -8.66
N LEU A 24 1.87 -9.58 -7.77
CA LEU A 24 3.33 -9.70 -7.86
C LEU A 24 3.81 -11.13 -7.60
N ILE A 25 3.24 -11.83 -6.62
CA ILE A 25 3.59 -13.23 -6.36
C ILE A 25 3.18 -14.11 -7.53
N GLU A 26 1.98 -13.93 -8.11
CA GLU A 26 1.52 -14.68 -9.29
C GLU A 26 2.43 -14.46 -10.51
N LEU A 27 3.01 -13.26 -10.65
CA LEU A 27 4.03 -12.98 -11.66
C LEU A 27 5.33 -13.73 -11.43
N ILE A 28 5.76 -13.89 -10.17
CA ILE A 28 7.02 -14.54 -9.78
C ILE A 28 6.89 -16.08 -9.76
N ASP A 29 5.77 -16.59 -9.25
CA ASP A 29 5.48 -18.01 -9.08
C ASP A 29 4.04 -18.29 -9.50
N LYS A 30 3.88 -18.83 -10.71
CA LYS A 30 2.58 -19.18 -11.29
C LYS A 30 1.86 -20.33 -10.55
N ASN A 31 2.59 -21.10 -9.73
CA ASN A 31 2.04 -22.21 -8.94
C ASN A 31 1.75 -21.82 -7.50
N ALA A 32 1.90 -20.54 -7.15
CA ALA A 32 1.68 -20.05 -5.80
C ALA A 32 0.27 -20.36 -5.31
N LYS A 33 0.17 -20.92 -4.10
CA LYS A 33 -1.09 -21.12 -3.41
C LYS A 33 -1.26 -20.08 -2.33
N PHE A 34 -2.43 -19.48 -2.27
CA PHE A 34 -2.73 -18.37 -1.36
C PHE A 34 -3.65 -18.81 -0.22
N HIS A 35 -3.30 -18.40 0.99
CA HIS A 35 -4.13 -18.49 2.16
C HIS A 35 -4.36 -17.09 2.71
N PHE A 36 -5.61 -16.68 2.77
CA PHE A 36 -5.97 -15.42 3.41
C PHE A 36 -6.14 -15.67 4.92
N TYR A 37 -5.41 -14.92 5.71
CA TYR A 37 -5.46 -15.00 7.16
C TYR A 37 -5.44 -13.59 7.76
N ASN A 38 -6.13 -13.42 8.89
CA ASN A 38 -6.20 -12.12 9.54
C ASN A 38 -4.81 -11.69 10.06
N ARG A 39 -4.30 -10.56 9.55
CA ARG A 39 -3.02 -9.96 9.95
C ARG A 39 -2.90 -9.81 11.46
N ASP A 40 -3.99 -9.40 12.13
CA ASP A 40 -4.01 -9.13 13.57
C ASP A 40 -4.03 -10.40 14.43
N SER A 41 -3.84 -11.58 13.84
CA SER A 41 -3.89 -12.88 14.52
C SER A 41 -2.77 -13.84 14.12
N PHE A 42 -1.67 -13.34 13.58
CA PHE A 42 -0.55 -14.17 13.11
C PHE A 42 0.10 -15.00 14.22
N SER A 43 0.13 -14.50 15.46
CA SER A 43 0.60 -15.24 16.62
C SER A 43 -0.22 -16.50 16.90
N LEU A 44 -1.48 -16.53 16.43
CA LEU A 44 -2.41 -17.65 16.60
C LEU A 44 -2.50 -18.56 15.35
N TYR A 45 -1.63 -18.35 14.35
CA TYR A 45 -1.68 -19.10 13.12
C TYR A 45 -1.39 -20.60 13.36
N ASN A 46 -2.33 -21.47 12.97
CA ASN A 46 -2.25 -22.91 13.19
C ASN A 46 -2.45 -23.74 11.92
N LYS A 47 -2.30 -23.13 10.74
CA LYS A 47 -2.40 -23.80 9.46
C LYS A 47 -1.04 -24.33 8.99
N LYS A 48 -0.97 -24.80 7.73
CA LYS A 48 0.27 -25.20 7.09
C LYS A 48 1.30 -24.07 7.13
N GLU A 49 2.57 -24.43 7.29
CA GLU A 49 3.69 -23.49 7.13
C GLU A 49 3.54 -22.66 5.87
N SER A 50 3.74 -21.37 6.01
CA SER A 50 3.48 -20.41 4.93
C SER A 50 4.46 -19.24 4.97
N ILE A 51 4.87 -18.78 3.79
CA ILE A 51 5.57 -17.50 3.65
C ILE A 51 4.52 -16.39 3.74
N CYS A 52 4.78 -15.35 4.51
CA CYS A 52 3.95 -14.15 4.55
C CYS A 52 4.75 -12.93 4.10
N ILE A 53 4.26 -12.25 3.06
CA ILE A 53 4.82 -10.95 2.67
C ILE A 53 4.24 -9.90 3.64
N MET A 54 5.09 -9.37 4.49
CA MET A 54 4.72 -8.42 5.55
C MET A 54 4.59 -6.99 5.01
N GLN A 55 3.88 -6.84 3.89
CA GLN A 55 3.55 -5.53 3.35
C GLN A 55 2.33 -4.95 4.05
N GLY A 56 2.47 -3.84 4.74
CA GLY A 56 1.32 -3.25 5.39
C GLY A 56 1.63 -2.19 6.43
N TRP A 57 0.56 -1.76 7.08
CA TRP A 57 0.57 -0.87 8.23
C TRP A 57 0.37 -1.69 9.51
N PHE A 58 1.40 -1.76 10.35
CA PHE A 58 1.37 -2.46 11.63
C PHE A 58 1.38 -1.44 12.76
N ALA A 59 0.26 -1.34 13.49
CA ALA A 59 0.01 -0.19 14.36
C ALA A 59 -0.37 -0.53 15.81
N ASP A 60 -1.42 -1.32 16.00
CA ASP A 60 -2.12 -1.31 17.28
C ASP A 60 -2.27 -2.66 17.95
N ASP A 61 -2.12 -3.75 17.23
CA ASP A 61 -2.28 -5.11 17.78
C ASP A 61 -0.97 -5.88 17.68
N TYR A 62 -0.53 -6.43 18.80
CA TYR A 62 0.73 -7.17 18.91
C TYR A 62 0.63 -8.60 18.39
N ASN A 63 -0.58 -9.10 18.17
CA ASN A 63 -0.81 -10.43 17.63
C ASN A 63 -0.43 -10.58 16.15
N PHE A 64 0.01 -9.50 15.49
CA PHE A 64 0.58 -9.58 14.14
C PHE A 64 1.96 -10.23 14.07
N LEU A 65 2.67 -10.39 15.21
CA LEU A 65 3.96 -11.06 15.22
C LEU A 65 3.80 -12.50 14.75
N PRO A 66 4.49 -12.90 13.68
CA PRO A 66 4.39 -14.25 13.14
C PRO A 66 4.88 -15.29 14.15
N ASN A 67 4.15 -16.39 14.27
CA ASN A 67 4.67 -17.56 15.00
C ASN A 67 5.57 -18.42 14.09
N GLU A 68 6.10 -19.51 14.62
CA GLU A 68 7.05 -20.40 13.95
C GLU A 68 6.55 -21.02 12.62
N ARG A 69 5.22 -21.01 12.38
CA ARG A 69 4.62 -21.54 11.15
C ARG A 69 4.53 -20.50 10.04
N ILE A 70 4.86 -19.26 10.32
CA ILE A 70 4.87 -18.18 9.34
C ILE A 70 6.30 -17.70 9.12
N PHE A 71 6.78 -17.85 7.88
CA PHE A 71 8.07 -17.30 7.46
C PHE A 71 7.84 -15.86 6.95
N PRO A 72 8.16 -14.84 7.76
CA PRO A 72 7.90 -13.46 7.39
C PRO A 72 8.94 -12.98 6.36
N VAL A 73 8.46 -12.35 5.31
CA VAL A 73 9.27 -11.58 4.37
C VAL A 73 8.89 -10.11 4.54
N TYR A 74 9.73 -9.38 5.24
CA TYR A 74 9.50 -7.95 5.49
C TYR A 74 9.86 -7.14 4.24
N ILE A 75 8.83 -6.68 3.52
CA ILE A 75 8.98 -5.81 2.35
C ILE A 75 7.73 -4.93 2.22
N GLY A 76 7.90 -3.65 1.98
CA GLY A 76 6.79 -2.70 2.02
C GLY A 76 6.19 -2.52 3.42
N THR A 77 6.96 -2.81 4.45
CA THR A 77 6.50 -2.85 5.84
C THR A 77 6.58 -1.46 6.48
N HIS A 78 5.52 -1.07 7.18
CA HIS A 78 5.49 0.11 8.04
C HIS A 78 5.15 -0.27 9.46
N PHE A 79 5.96 0.19 10.41
CA PHE A 79 5.69 0.09 11.83
C PHE A 79 5.50 1.49 12.42
N THR A 80 4.36 1.72 13.09
CA THR A 80 4.11 2.98 13.77
C THR A 80 5.10 3.21 14.93
N LYS A 81 5.24 4.47 15.36
CA LYS A 81 6.07 4.79 16.54
C LYS A 81 5.69 3.97 17.77
N LYS A 82 4.39 3.81 18.04
CA LYS A 82 3.90 2.97 19.13
C LYS A 82 4.39 1.53 19.01
N MET A 83 4.46 0.99 17.79
CA MET A 83 4.95 -0.35 17.56
C MET A 83 6.46 -0.45 17.73
N GLN A 84 7.20 0.57 17.29
CA GLN A 84 8.64 0.69 17.49
C GLN A 84 8.99 0.74 19.00
N GLU A 85 8.26 1.53 19.78
CA GLU A 85 8.38 1.59 21.25
C GLU A 85 8.09 0.21 21.90
N TYR A 86 7.09 -0.50 21.39
CA TYR A 86 6.79 -1.86 21.86
C TYR A 86 7.92 -2.84 21.59
N PHE A 87 8.55 -2.78 20.42
CA PHE A 87 9.73 -3.59 20.11
C PHE A 87 10.89 -3.29 21.05
N ASP A 88 11.06 -2.02 21.42
CA ASP A 88 12.09 -1.61 22.37
C ASP A 88 11.83 -2.16 23.76
N VAL A 89 10.58 -2.09 24.25
CA VAL A 89 10.20 -2.62 25.57
C VAL A 89 10.36 -4.13 25.64
N LEU A 90 9.99 -4.86 24.59
CA LEU A 90 10.11 -6.32 24.53
C LEU A 90 11.50 -6.79 24.09
N ASN A 91 12.39 -5.88 23.74
CA ASN A 91 13.70 -6.20 23.19
C ASN A 91 13.64 -7.20 22.02
N VAL A 92 12.70 -6.96 21.07
CA VAL A 92 12.51 -7.84 19.91
C VAL A 92 13.75 -7.79 19.03
N ASP A 93 14.35 -8.95 18.77
CA ASP A 93 15.53 -9.06 17.91
C ASP A 93 15.13 -9.26 16.44
N PHE A 94 15.60 -8.36 15.59
CA PHE A 94 15.38 -8.40 14.13
C PHE A 94 16.67 -8.68 13.35
N LYS A 95 17.77 -9.08 14.00
CA LYS A 95 19.08 -9.25 13.35
C LYS A 95 19.08 -10.29 12.25
N ASP A 96 18.27 -11.35 12.41
CA ASP A 96 18.19 -12.44 11.43
C ASP A 96 17.31 -12.12 10.22
N PHE A 97 16.66 -10.93 10.23
CA PHE A 97 15.74 -10.52 9.16
C PHE A 97 16.34 -9.43 8.28
N GLU A 98 16.05 -9.52 6.99
CA GLU A 98 16.21 -8.43 6.04
C GLU A 98 14.90 -7.62 6.03
N ILE A 99 14.94 -6.36 6.45
CA ILE A 99 13.76 -5.53 6.65
C ILE A 99 13.58 -4.53 5.53
N GLY A 100 12.68 -4.82 4.60
CA GLY A 100 12.26 -3.90 3.55
C GLY A 100 11.24 -2.88 4.05
N CYS A 101 11.70 -1.68 4.36
CA CYS A 101 10.90 -0.60 4.93
C CYS A 101 10.13 0.15 3.84
N ARG A 102 8.83 0.39 4.07
CA ARG A 102 7.98 1.13 3.15
C ARG A 102 8.30 2.63 3.12
N ASP A 103 8.66 3.18 4.27
CA ASP A 103 8.87 4.60 4.51
C ASP A 103 10.16 4.86 5.29
N LEU A 104 10.56 6.13 5.32
CA LEU A 104 11.85 6.50 5.89
C LEU A 104 11.87 6.45 7.41
N SER A 105 10.73 6.65 8.10
CA SER A 105 10.72 6.57 9.57
C SER A 105 10.93 5.14 10.05
N THR A 106 10.33 4.17 9.39
CA THR A 106 10.56 2.75 9.66
C THR A 106 12.01 2.37 9.37
N LEU A 107 12.57 2.86 8.25
CA LEU A 107 13.99 2.63 7.90
C LEU A 107 14.95 3.22 8.93
N ASP A 108 14.73 4.46 9.35
CA ASP A 108 15.56 5.13 10.34
C ASP A 108 15.56 4.40 11.69
N TYR A 109 14.38 3.92 12.13
CA TYR A 109 14.27 3.12 13.34
C TYR A 109 15.16 1.86 13.28
N PHE A 110 15.03 1.06 12.23
CA PHE A 110 15.79 -0.19 12.10
C PHE A 110 17.28 0.05 11.90
N ASN A 111 17.68 1.08 11.17
CA ASN A 111 19.09 1.47 11.04
C ASN A 111 19.69 1.84 12.40
N LYS A 112 18.98 2.59 13.27
CA LYS A 112 19.42 2.92 14.63
C LYS A 112 19.56 1.67 15.52
N LYS A 113 18.80 0.62 15.25
CA LYS A 113 18.90 -0.67 15.93
C LYS A 113 19.98 -1.59 15.37
N GLY A 114 20.67 -1.20 14.32
CA GLY A 114 21.69 -2.02 13.66
C GLY A 114 21.12 -3.23 12.91
N ALA A 115 19.82 -3.22 12.58
CA ALA A 115 19.18 -4.26 11.80
C ALA A 115 19.57 -4.13 10.30
N ASN A 116 19.50 -5.24 9.56
CA ASN A 116 19.70 -5.25 8.10
C ASN A 116 18.44 -4.69 7.42
N ALA A 117 18.36 -3.36 7.29
CA ALA A 117 17.18 -2.67 6.76
C ALA A 117 17.49 -1.91 5.47
N TYR A 118 16.51 -1.85 4.58
CA TYR A 118 16.61 -1.12 3.32
C TYR A 118 15.28 -0.47 2.93
N PHE A 119 15.33 0.53 2.06
CA PHE A 119 14.14 1.23 1.57
C PHE A 119 13.48 0.46 0.42
N SER A 120 12.47 -0.36 0.74
CA SER A 120 11.77 -1.20 -0.24
C SER A 120 10.61 -0.49 -0.94
N ARG A 121 10.11 0.61 -0.39
CA ARG A 121 8.87 1.28 -0.82
C ARG A 121 7.63 0.38 -0.66
N CYS A 122 6.48 0.83 -1.22
CA CYS A 122 5.22 0.09 -1.20
C CYS A 122 5.09 -0.77 -2.47
N LEU A 123 4.78 -2.07 -2.35
CA LEU A 123 4.61 -2.96 -3.50
C LEU A 123 3.41 -2.58 -4.39
N THR A 124 2.53 -1.67 -3.98
CA THR A 124 1.49 -1.14 -4.88
C THR A 124 2.08 -0.40 -6.09
N LEU A 125 3.35 0.02 -6.01
CA LEU A 125 4.10 0.56 -7.15
C LEU A 125 4.46 -0.49 -8.21
N THR A 126 4.27 -1.79 -7.95
CA THR A 126 4.59 -2.86 -8.91
C THR A 126 3.40 -3.32 -9.75
N LEU A 127 2.22 -2.73 -9.57
CA LEU A 127 1.07 -3.04 -10.41
C LEU A 127 1.40 -2.80 -11.88
N PRO A 128 0.91 -3.65 -12.79
CA PRO A 128 1.21 -3.53 -14.21
C PRO A 128 0.63 -2.24 -14.79
N LYS A 129 1.36 -1.65 -15.72
CA LYS A 129 0.88 -0.48 -16.46
C LYS A 129 -0.39 -0.85 -17.22
N ARG A 130 -1.40 0.02 -17.18
CA ARG A 130 -2.66 -0.17 -17.89
C ARG A 130 -2.49 0.00 -19.42
N GLU A 131 -3.38 -0.61 -20.16
CA GLU A 131 -3.52 -0.29 -21.59
C GLU A 131 -4.18 1.07 -21.78
N VAL A 132 -3.78 1.78 -22.82
CA VAL A 132 -4.38 3.08 -23.18
C VAL A 132 -5.72 2.85 -23.85
N SER A 133 -6.76 3.56 -23.42
CA SER A 133 -8.11 3.45 -23.95
C SER A 133 -8.79 4.84 -24.05
N ALA A 134 -9.65 5.01 -25.05
CA ALA A 134 -10.46 6.22 -25.19
C ALA A 134 -11.48 6.45 -24.06
N LYS A 135 -11.74 5.43 -23.22
CA LYS A 135 -12.60 5.54 -22.04
C LYS A 135 -11.93 6.28 -20.87
N GLN A 136 -10.62 6.50 -20.92
CA GLN A 136 -9.83 7.13 -19.87
C GLN A 136 -9.97 8.66 -19.90
N ASN A 137 -11.15 9.16 -19.59
CA ASN A 137 -11.50 10.58 -19.65
C ASN A 137 -11.99 11.17 -18.31
N SER A 138 -12.10 10.35 -17.26
CA SER A 138 -12.63 10.78 -15.96
C SER A 138 -11.55 11.37 -15.05
N ILE A 139 -11.91 12.42 -14.31
CA ILE A 139 -11.11 12.98 -13.23
C ILE A 139 -11.69 12.43 -11.92
N PHE A 140 -10.86 11.78 -11.10
CA PHE A 140 -11.28 11.26 -9.80
C PHE A 140 -10.70 12.08 -8.65
N LEU A 141 -11.58 12.51 -7.74
CA LEU A 141 -11.21 13.08 -6.44
C LEU A 141 -11.34 12.01 -5.37
N VAL A 142 -10.22 11.59 -4.82
CA VAL A 142 -10.21 10.43 -3.92
C VAL A 142 -9.82 10.85 -2.50
N ASN A 143 -10.75 10.67 -1.56
CA ASN A 143 -10.59 10.98 -0.14
C ASN A 143 -10.23 12.46 0.15
N LEU A 144 -10.58 13.39 -0.71
CA LEU A 144 -10.43 14.81 -0.41
C LEU A 144 -11.44 15.22 0.66
N ASN A 145 -11.04 16.11 1.56
CA ASN A 145 -11.98 16.78 2.45
C ASN A 145 -12.69 17.92 1.71
N HIS A 146 -13.80 18.41 2.28
CA HIS A 146 -14.60 19.47 1.68
C HIS A 146 -13.82 20.77 1.43
N GLU A 147 -12.91 21.13 2.32
CA GLU A 147 -12.13 22.36 2.20
C GLU A 147 -11.19 22.28 0.97
N MET A 148 -10.46 21.16 0.80
CA MET A 148 -9.63 20.94 -0.38
C MET A 148 -10.44 20.90 -1.67
N SER A 149 -11.57 20.20 -1.67
CA SER A 149 -12.45 20.11 -2.85
C SER A 149 -12.99 21.49 -3.25
N SER A 150 -13.31 22.36 -2.29
CA SER A 150 -13.84 23.71 -2.57
C SER A 150 -12.81 24.62 -3.25
N LEU A 151 -11.53 24.42 -2.99
CA LEU A 151 -10.41 25.21 -3.55
C LEU A 151 -9.97 24.74 -4.94
N LEU A 152 -10.45 23.60 -5.41
CA LEU A 152 -10.12 23.13 -6.76
C LEU A 152 -10.68 24.09 -7.82
N PRO A 153 -10.02 24.24 -8.99
CA PRO A 153 -10.54 25.00 -10.11
C PRO A 153 -11.91 24.51 -10.57
N ASP A 154 -12.73 25.43 -11.09
CA ASP A 154 -14.10 25.11 -11.51
C ASP A 154 -14.16 24.07 -12.64
N PHE A 155 -13.18 24.06 -13.54
CA PHE A 155 -13.13 23.05 -14.61
C PHE A 155 -12.87 21.64 -14.06
N ILE A 156 -12.12 21.51 -12.94
CA ILE A 156 -11.95 20.24 -12.24
C ILE A 156 -13.27 19.86 -11.53
N LYS A 157 -13.84 20.78 -10.74
CA LYS A 157 -15.07 20.51 -9.97
C LYS A 157 -16.26 20.07 -10.81
N LYS A 158 -16.39 20.62 -12.03
CA LYS A 158 -17.52 20.32 -12.95
C LYS A 158 -17.46 18.90 -13.53
N GLU A 159 -16.27 18.36 -13.72
CA GLU A 159 -16.04 17.09 -14.41
C GLU A 159 -15.66 15.95 -13.47
N ALA A 160 -15.23 16.29 -12.25
CA ALA A 160 -14.68 15.31 -11.33
C ALA A 160 -15.74 14.42 -10.69
N ILE A 161 -15.36 13.17 -10.48
CA ILE A 161 -16.14 12.16 -9.77
C ILE A 161 -15.47 11.94 -8.39
N GLU A 162 -16.22 12.14 -7.33
CA GLU A 162 -15.74 11.87 -5.97
C GLU A 162 -15.76 10.37 -5.67
N ILE A 163 -14.67 9.86 -5.12
CA ILE A 163 -14.53 8.48 -4.67
C ILE A 163 -14.07 8.47 -3.20
N ASN A 164 -14.82 7.75 -2.38
CA ASN A 164 -14.38 7.43 -1.02
C ASN A 164 -13.75 6.03 -1.01
N GLN A 165 -12.44 5.96 -0.76
CA GLN A 165 -11.70 4.70 -0.71
C GLN A 165 -11.83 4.02 0.67
N LYS A 166 -13.00 4.14 1.31
CA LYS A 166 -13.36 3.42 2.53
C LYS A 166 -14.52 2.48 2.21
N ALA A 167 -14.43 1.23 2.65
CA ALA A 167 -15.52 0.28 2.50
C ALA A 167 -16.80 0.81 3.18
N ILE A 168 -17.93 0.61 2.53
CA ILE A 168 -19.22 1.01 3.08
C ILE A 168 -19.53 0.14 4.31
N LYS A 169 -19.73 0.76 5.47
CA LYS A 169 -20.20 0.06 6.66
C LYS A 169 -21.63 -0.39 6.46
N ILE A 170 -21.85 -1.62 6.07
CA ILE A 170 -23.19 -2.20 6.00
C ILE A 170 -23.58 -2.68 7.39
N LYS A 171 -24.71 -2.19 7.93
CA LYS A 171 -25.19 -2.45 9.30
C LYS A 171 -25.39 -3.94 9.64
N ASN A 172 -25.51 -4.82 8.66
CA ASN A 172 -25.81 -6.25 8.83
C ASN A 172 -24.79 -7.16 8.14
N ARG A 173 -23.54 -6.75 7.98
CA ARG A 173 -22.50 -7.61 7.38
C ARG A 173 -22.27 -8.86 8.24
N ASN A 174 -22.27 -10.01 7.59
CA ASN A 174 -21.79 -11.25 8.22
C ASN A 174 -20.26 -11.19 8.33
N LEU A 175 -19.77 -10.99 9.54
CA LEU A 175 -18.33 -10.81 9.86
C LEU A 175 -17.41 -11.87 9.25
N LYS A 176 -17.91 -13.07 8.93
CA LYS A 176 -17.10 -14.14 8.31
C LYS A 176 -16.69 -13.86 6.87
N ASN A 177 -17.48 -13.08 6.13
CA ASN A 177 -17.26 -12.82 4.70
C ASN A 177 -16.96 -11.34 4.39
N GLU A 178 -16.93 -10.50 5.39
CA GLU A 178 -16.76 -9.05 5.22
C GLU A 178 -15.47 -8.67 4.49
N TRP A 179 -14.39 -9.42 4.71
CA TRP A 179 -13.13 -9.19 4.05
C TRP A 179 -13.21 -9.46 2.53
N GLN A 180 -13.99 -10.47 2.08
CA GLN A 180 -14.14 -10.74 0.65
C GLN A 180 -14.85 -9.58 -0.06
N GLU A 181 -15.85 -8.98 0.58
CA GLU A 181 -16.54 -7.81 0.06
C GLU A 181 -15.60 -6.62 -0.06
N CYS A 182 -14.83 -6.31 0.99
CA CYS A 182 -13.82 -5.25 0.96
C CYS A 182 -12.73 -5.52 -0.09
N TYR A 183 -12.30 -6.77 -0.23
CA TYR A 183 -11.33 -7.17 -1.25
C TYR A 183 -11.89 -6.95 -2.65
N LYS A 184 -13.15 -7.34 -2.89
CA LYS A 184 -13.86 -7.11 -4.16
C LYS A 184 -14.02 -5.61 -4.44
N GLU A 185 -14.50 -4.82 -3.48
CA GLU A 185 -14.60 -3.36 -3.62
C GLU A 185 -13.25 -2.73 -3.99
N ALA A 186 -12.15 -3.21 -3.38
CA ALA A 186 -10.81 -2.74 -3.70
C ALA A 186 -10.36 -3.12 -5.12
N GLN A 187 -10.73 -4.32 -5.61
CA GLN A 187 -10.50 -4.71 -7.00
C GLN A 187 -11.30 -3.83 -7.96
N ASP A 188 -12.59 -3.60 -7.68
CA ASP A 188 -13.47 -2.78 -8.52
C ASP A 188 -12.98 -1.32 -8.61
N ILE A 189 -12.47 -0.76 -7.50
CA ILE A 189 -11.85 0.57 -7.52
C ILE A 189 -10.59 0.61 -8.38
N LEU A 190 -9.70 -0.39 -8.26
CA LEU A 190 -8.49 -0.44 -9.09
C LEU A 190 -8.84 -0.58 -10.59
N GLU A 191 -9.82 -1.43 -10.91
CA GLU A 191 -10.31 -1.58 -12.27
C GLU A 191 -10.91 -0.28 -12.81
N LYS A 192 -11.69 0.42 -11.98
CA LYS A 192 -12.25 1.74 -12.31
C LYS A 192 -11.14 2.76 -12.60
N TYR A 193 -10.10 2.82 -11.76
CA TYR A 193 -8.96 3.70 -12.04
C TYR A 193 -8.28 3.33 -13.36
N ALA A 194 -8.01 2.05 -13.58
CA ALA A 194 -7.33 1.59 -14.79
C ALA A 194 -8.14 1.88 -16.07
N SER A 195 -9.45 1.65 -16.02
CA SER A 195 -10.32 1.76 -17.21
C SER A 195 -10.77 3.18 -17.53
N GLU A 196 -10.93 4.06 -16.54
CA GLU A 196 -11.63 5.33 -16.73
C GLU A 196 -10.76 6.58 -16.41
N ALA A 197 -9.73 6.45 -15.54
CA ALA A 197 -9.05 7.66 -15.04
C ALA A 197 -8.22 8.37 -16.11
N LYS A 198 -8.49 9.66 -16.34
CA LYS A 198 -7.61 10.62 -17.00
C LYS A 198 -6.64 11.25 -16.01
N LEU A 199 -7.13 11.58 -14.83
CA LEU A 199 -6.40 12.21 -13.73
C LEU A 199 -6.95 11.73 -12.39
N VAL A 200 -6.07 11.54 -11.43
CA VAL A 200 -6.44 11.25 -10.03
C VAL A 200 -5.87 12.33 -9.12
N ILE A 201 -6.72 12.96 -8.31
CA ILE A 201 -6.36 13.91 -7.26
C ILE A 201 -6.69 13.27 -5.91
N THR A 202 -5.70 13.10 -5.03
CA THR A 202 -5.90 12.30 -3.82
C THR A 202 -5.07 12.76 -2.63
N THR A 203 -5.54 12.46 -1.41
CA THR A 203 -4.77 12.55 -0.16
C THR A 203 -4.30 11.19 0.34
N ALA A 204 -4.53 10.10 -0.42
CA ALA A 204 -4.26 8.73 0.01
C ALA A 204 -3.05 8.12 -0.70
N LEU A 205 -2.07 7.63 0.09
CA LEU A 205 -0.90 6.92 -0.45
C LEU A 205 -1.32 5.71 -1.31
N HIS A 206 -2.27 4.90 -0.82
CA HIS A 206 -2.72 3.69 -1.52
C HIS A 206 -3.81 3.96 -2.57
N CYS A 207 -3.93 5.22 -2.98
CA CYS A 207 -4.53 5.64 -4.23
C CYS A 207 -3.43 6.17 -5.17
N ALA A 208 -2.56 7.05 -4.69
CA ALA A 208 -1.49 7.65 -5.50
C ALA A 208 -0.52 6.58 -6.04
N ALA A 209 0.02 5.71 -5.18
CA ALA A 209 1.02 4.72 -5.58
C ALA A 209 0.51 3.72 -6.63
N PRO A 210 -0.66 3.07 -6.47
CA PRO A 210 -1.21 2.20 -7.52
C PRO A 210 -1.54 2.98 -8.81
N CYS A 211 -2.06 4.20 -8.73
CA CYS A 211 -2.33 5.00 -9.94
C CYS A 211 -1.06 5.38 -10.69
N ILE A 212 0.02 5.73 -9.99
CA ILE A 212 1.34 5.93 -10.62
C ILE A 212 1.80 4.64 -11.32
N ALA A 213 1.68 3.49 -10.64
CA ALA A 213 2.05 2.20 -11.22
C ALA A 213 1.24 1.87 -12.47
N LEU A 214 -0.04 2.18 -12.48
CA LEU A 214 -0.92 2.02 -13.64
C LEU A 214 -0.60 3.00 -14.79
N GLY A 215 0.27 3.99 -14.59
CA GLY A 215 0.56 5.03 -15.59
C GLY A 215 -0.56 6.07 -15.70
N ILE A 216 -1.19 6.39 -14.59
CA ILE A 216 -2.21 7.45 -14.48
C ILE A 216 -1.55 8.72 -13.96
N PRO A 217 -1.81 9.90 -14.54
CA PRO A 217 -1.42 11.18 -13.97
C PRO A 217 -2.00 11.36 -12.55
N VAL A 218 -1.19 11.76 -11.58
CA VAL A 218 -1.59 11.89 -10.18
C VAL A 218 -1.18 13.23 -9.61
N ILE A 219 -2.12 13.90 -8.93
CA ILE A 219 -1.87 15.01 -8.02
C ILE A 219 -2.08 14.50 -6.60
N LEU A 220 -1.01 14.49 -5.81
CA LEU A 220 -1.05 14.11 -4.41
C LEU A 220 -1.11 15.35 -3.54
N LEU A 221 -2.17 15.48 -2.75
CA LEU A 221 -2.35 16.56 -1.79
C LEU A 221 -2.01 16.07 -0.38
N GLN A 222 -1.36 16.91 0.39
CA GLN A 222 -1.03 16.65 1.78
C GLN A 222 -1.79 17.60 2.68
N GLU A 223 -2.46 17.05 3.69
CA GLU A 223 -3.04 17.85 4.78
C GLU A 223 -1.93 18.34 5.72
N ASP A 224 -2.04 19.56 6.22
CA ASP A 224 -0.99 20.21 7.03
C ASP A 224 -0.65 19.45 8.34
N LYS A 225 -1.53 18.58 8.80
CA LYS A 225 -1.37 17.80 10.04
C LYS A 225 -0.99 16.34 9.83
N VAL A 226 -0.69 15.94 8.61
CA VAL A 226 -0.37 14.53 8.32
C VAL A 226 1.07 14.23 8.73
N TYR A 227 1.25 13.07 9.34
CA TYR A 227 2.54 12.45 9.64
C TYR A 227 3.50 12.65 8.46
N GLU A 228 4.52 13.48 8.67
CA GLU A 228 5.47 13.98 7.65
C GLU A 228 6.05 12.86 6.77
N ASP A 229 6.13 11.65 7.29
CA ASP A 229 6.74 10.52 6.63
C ASP A 229 5.79 9.61 5.82
N ARG A 230 4.46 9.84 5.92
CA ARG A 230 3.47 8.96 5.27
C ARG A 230 3.69 8.81 3.76
N PHE A 231 4.12 9.88 3.10
CA PHE A 231 4.36 9.91 1.66
C PHE A 231 5.81 9.67 1.28
N SER A 232 6.70 9.42 2.24
CA SER A 232 8.11 9.14 1.94
C SER A 232 8.29 7.89 1.07
N ALA A 233 7.34 6.95 1.07
CA ALA A 233 7.28 5.85 0.12
C ALA A 233 7.38 6.30 -1.36
N LEU A 234 6.94 7.52 -1.66
CA LEU A 234 6.97 8.14 -3.01
C LEU A 234 8.14 9.11 -3.19
N LYS A 235 9.08 9.20 -2.23
CA LYS A 235 10.24 10.10 -2.32
C LYS A 235 11.03 9.87 -3.60
N GLY A 236 11.26 10.94 -4.37
CA GLY A 236 11.93 10.88 -5.68
C GLY A 236 11.06 10.39 -6.84
N ILE A 237 9.78 10.08 -6.59
CA ILE A 237 8.78 9.74 -7.62
C ILE A 237 7.79 10.89 -7.77
N LEU A 238 7.09 11.23 -6.70
CA LEU A 238 6.07 12.26 -6.65
C LEU A 238 6.20 13.06 -5.36
N LYS A 239 6.24 14.38 -5.49
CA LYS A 239 6.19 15.29 -4.34
C LYS A 239 4.73 15.66 -4.08
N PRO A 240 4.24 15.53 -2.83
CA PRO A 240 2.90 16.00 -2.50
C PRO A 240 2.87 17.53 -2.52
N TYR A 241 1.75 18.09 -2.97
CA TYR A 241 1.41 19.49 -2.81
C TYR A 241 0.80 19.72 -1.43
N THR A 242 1.15 20.84 -0.82
CA THR A 242 0.58 21.27 0.47
C THR A 242 -0.78 21.93 0.27
N PHE A 243 -1.52 22.11 1.37
CA PHE A 243 -2.75 22.88 1.34
C PHE A 243 -2.51 24.35 0.90
N ASN A 244 -1.36 24.95 1.26
CA ASN A 244 -0.99 26.27 0.79
C ASN A 244 -0.69 26.31 -0.71
N ASP A 245 -0.11 25.26 -1.28
CA ASP A 245 0.07 25.17 -2.73
C ASP A 245 -1.27 25.21 -3.48
N LEU A 246 -2.31 24.56 -2.91
CA LEU A 246 -3.66 24.59 -3.45
C LEU A 246 -4.30 25.99 -3.34
N LYS A 247 -4.19 26.64 -2.17
CA LYS A 247 -4.69 28.02 -1.94
C LYS A 247 -4.04 29.04 -2.88
N ASP A 248 -2.74 28.91 -3.07
CA ASP A 248 -1.95 29.86 -3.86
C ASP A 248 -1.96 29.55 -5.37
N ASN A 249 -2.81 28.62 -5.82
CA ASN A 249 -2.91 28.17 -7.22
C ASN A 249 -1.56 27.75 -7.83
N ARG A 250 -0.70 27.08 -7.04
CA ARG A 250 0.63 26.59 -7.48
C ARG A 250 0.62 25.18 -8.03
N ILE A 251 -0.56 24.58 -8.19
CA ILE A 251 -0.72 23.20 -8.67
C ILE A 251 -0.88 23.17 -10.18
N ASP A 252 -0.07 22.37 -10.85
CA ASP A 252 -0.28 22.00 -12.23
C ASP A 252 -1.34 20.88 -12.30
N PHE A 253 -2.49 21.16 -12.89
CA PHE A 253 -3.60 20.22 -13.05
C PHE A 253 -3.50 19.38 -14.34
N GLU A 254 -2.41 19.50 -15.09
CA GLU A 254 -2.07 18.66 -16.24
C GLU A 254 -0.75 17.91 -16.02
N PRO A 255 -0.60 17.16 -14.90
CA PRO A 255 0.65 16.49 -14.58
C PRO A 255 0.97 15.42 -15.62
N LYS A 256 2.26 15.26 -15.90
CA LYS A 256 2.74 14.18 -16.78
C LYS A 256 2.62 12.82 -16.12
N ILE A 257 2.46 11.79 -16.94
CA ILE A 257 2.62 10.39 -16.50
C ILE A 257 4.07 10.19 -16.02
N LEU A 258 4.22 9.61 -14.84
CA LEU A 258 5.51 9.31 -14.29
C LEU A 258 6.00 7.93 -14.81
N ASP A 259 7.19 7.89 -15.36
CA ASP A 259 7.83 6.63 -15.74
C ASP A 259 8.56 6.03 -14.54
N ILE A 260 8.07 4.89 -14.07
CA ILE A 260 8.66 4.13 -12.96
C ILE A 260 8.99 2.68 -13.34
N GLU A 261 9.02 2.35 -14.62
CA GLU A 261 9.17 0.94 -15.05
C GLU A 261 10.50 0.34 -14.56
N PHE A 262 11.60 1.10 -14.64
CA PHE A 262 12.88 0.65 -14.08
C PHE A 262 12.80 0.37 -12.57
N LEU A 263 12.11 1.24 -11.82
CA LEU A 263 11.91 1.03 -10.39
C LEU A 263 11.07 -0.23 -10.11
N LYS A 264 10.01 -0.47 -10.90
CA LYS A 264 9.20 -1.71 -10.78
C LYS A 264 10.05 -2.95 -11.01
N GLU A 265 10.84 -2.97 -12.06
CA GLU A 265 11.73 -4.10 -12.36
C GLU A 265 12.69 -4.40 -11.19
N MET A 266 13.26 -3.35 -10.60
CA MET A 266 14.14 -3.50 -9.44
C MET A 266 13.40 -4.06 -8.22
N MET A 267 12.18 -3.57 -7.94
CA MET A 267 11.36 -4.06 -6.83
C MET A 267 10.92 -5.52 -7.04
N ILE A 268 10.52 -5.89 -8.26
CA ILE A 268 10.14 -7.25 -8.64
C ILE A 268 11.36 -8.19 -8.48
N LYS A 269 12.52 -7.79 -8.99
CA LYS A 269 13.78 -8.55 -8.88
C LYS A 269 14.17 -8.76 -7.42
N ASN A 270 14.06 -7.73 -6.59
CA ASN A 270 14.34 -7.80 -5.17
C ASN A 270 13.45 -8.84 -4.47
N LEU A 271 12.13 -8.75 -4.60
CA LEU A 271 11.22 -9.72 -4.00
C LEU A 271 11.50 -11.15 -4.52
N LYS A 272 11.75 -11.32 -5.81
CA LYS A 272 12.09 -12.62 -6.40
C LYS A 272 13.34 -13.24 -5.78
N LEU A 273 14.36 -12.45 -5.52
CA LEU A 273 15.59 -12.91 -4.87
C LEU A 273 15.36 -13.27 -3.40
N THR A 274 14.61 -12.45 -2.68
CA THR A 274 14.26 -12.71 -1.28
C THR A 274 13.43 -13.99 -1.14
N LEU A 275 12.40 -14.16 -1.98
CA LEU A 275 11.58 -15.40 -1.97
C LEU A 275 12.41 -16.64 -2.28
N LYS A 276 13.33 -16.59 -3.22
CA LYS A 276 14.22 -17.73 -3.51
C LYS A 276 15.04 -18.14 -2.29
N LYS A 277 15.60 -17.19 -1.53
CA LYS A 277 16.34 -17.50 -0.30
C LYS A 277 15.47 -18.29 0.69
N HIS A 278 14.22 -17.84 0.91
CA HIS A 278 13.29 -18.50 1.83
C HIS A 278 12.77 -19.86 1.33
N MET A 279 12.53 -20.02 0.03
CA MET A 279 12.11 -21.31 -0.54
C MET A 279 13.17 -22.41 -0.40
N PHE A 280 14.47 -22.05 -0.49
CA PHE A 280 15.55 -23.01 -0.22
C PHE A 280 15.60 -23.47 1.25
N THR A 281 15.16 -22.62 2.17
CA THR A 281 15.13 -22.95 3.59
C THR A 281 13.97 -23.88 3.94
N LEU A 282 12.81 -23.75 3.26
CA LEU A 282 11.63 -24.58 3.48
C LEU A 282 11.74 -26.00 2.90
N ASN A 283 12.64 -26.23 1.94
CA ASN A 283 12.84 -27.51 1.27
C ASN A 283 13.99 -28.34 1.91
N LYS A 284 14.56 -27.88 2.99
CA LYS A 284 15.53 -28.60 3.85
C LYS A 284 14.84 -29.13 5.08
#